data_3389a748edde12f7ac622a852606cd17
#
_entry.id   3389a748edde12f7ac622a852606cd17
#
_cell.length_a   1.000
_cell.length_b   1.000
_cell.length_c   1.000
_cell.angle_alpha   90.00
_cell.angle_beta   90.00
_cell.angle_gamma   90.00
#
_symmetry.space_group_name_H-M   'P 1'
#
loop_
_entity.id
_entity.type
_entity.pdbx_description
1 polymer ?
#
loop_
_entity_poly.entity_id
_entity_poly.type
_entity_poly.pdbx_seq_one_letter_code
_entity_poly.pdbx_strand_id
1 'polypeptide(L)'
;MSSDDEGKDLPRRDFLAVAVGGSAAAFAVAGGYPVVRYLEPPSQGPAGLTTVGKLEEFPVGAVRTVLVDERPVLVIRTADEVRAFSALCTHLQCVVQYSAEHKRFECPCHGGVYAIDGTNVSGPPPRPLDELTVTIAEGTVLVRAR
;
A
#
# COMPACT_ATOMS: atom_id res chain seq x y z
N MET A 1 -59.68 -25.89 17.94
CA MET A 1 -59.11 -24.70 17.29
C MET A 1 -58.00 -25.18 16.40
N SER A 2 -58.38 -25.51 15.16
CA SER A 2 -57.46 -26.00 14.11
C SER A 2 -56.74 -24.82 13.52
N SER A 3 -55.44 -24.83 13.64
CA SER A 3 -54.53 -23.92 12.90
C SER A 3 -54.22 -24.59 11.57
N ASP A 4 -54.97 -24.22 10.54
CA ASP A 4 -54.66 -24.60 9.15
C ASP A 4 -53.43 -23.81 8.75
N ASP A 5 -52.25 -24.41 8.95
CA ASP A 5 -50.99 -23.96 8.34
C ASP A 5 -51.02 -24.41 6.86
N GLU A 6 -51.72 -23.59 6.06
CA GLU A 6 -51.82 -23.76 4.61
C GLU A 6 -50.50 -23.38 3.99
N GLY A 7 -49.56 -24.33 3.99
CA GLY A 7 -48.31 -24.24 3.23
C GLY A 7 -48.64 -23.94 1.79
N LYS A 8 -48.45 -22.70 1.38
CA LYS A 8 -48.71 -22.19 0.03
C LYS A 8 -47.67 -22.82 -0.91
N ASP A 9 -48.02 -24.01 -1.43
CA ASP A 9 -47.20 -24.71 -2.43
C ASP A 9 -47.01 -23.78 -3.64
N LEU A 10 -45.79 -23.32 -3.84
CA LEU A 10 -45.41 -22.52 -5.00
C LEU A 10 -45.58 -23.39 -6.27
N PRO A 11 -46.29 -22.92 -7.31
CA PRO A 11 -46.39 -23.63 -8.57
C PRO A 11 -44.98 -23.86 -9.14
N ARG A 12 -44.75 -25.03 -9.71
CA ARG A 12 -43.41 -25.43 -10.26
C ARG A 12 -42.77 -24.40 -11.15
N ARG A 13 -43.58 -23.67 -11.92
CA ARG A 13 -43.13 -22.59 -12.80
C ARG A 13 -42.50 -21.43 -11.99
N ASP A 14 -43.14 -21.03 -10.90
CA ASP A 14 -42.67 -19.91 -10.07
C ASP A 14 -41.45 -20.32 -9.29
N PHE A 15 -41.41 -21.56 -8.79
CA PHE A 15 -40.20 -22.11 -8.15
C PHE A 15 -39.00 -22.10 -9.11
N LEU A 16 -39.17 -22.58 -10.35
CA LEU A 16 -38.11 -22.58 -11.36
C LEU A 16 -37.70 -21.16 -11.74
N ALA A 17 -38.61 -20.24 -11.88
CA ALA A 17 -38.31 -18.85 -12.17
C ALA A 17 -37.46 -18.20 -11.09
N VAL A 18 -37.80 -18.42 -9.80
CA VAL A 18 -37.04 -17.92 -8.65
C VAL A 18 -35.68 -18.61 -8.57
N ALA A 19 -35.60 -19.91 -8.77
CA ALA A 19 -34.34 -20.67 -8.75
C ALA A 19 -33.37 -20.21 -9.84
N VAL A 20 -33.83 -20.05 -11.08
CA VAL A 20 -33.02 -19.58 -12.20
C VAL A 20 -32.63 -18.10 -12.01
N GLY A 21 -33.56 -17.25 -11.65
CA GLY A 21 -33.30 -15.83 -11.40
C GLY A 21 -32.34 -15.61 -10.23
N GLY A 22 -32.52 -16.34 -9.14
CA GLY A 22 -31.63 -16.30 -7.98
C GLY A 22 -30.22 -16.79 -8.31
N SER A 23 -30.09 -17.87 -9.08
CA SER A 23 -28.79 -18.39 -9.53
C SER A 23 -28.10 -17.39 -10.47
N ALA A 24 -28.82 -16.79 -11.41
CA ALA A 24 -28.26 -15.79 -12.30
C ALA A 24 -27.77 -14.55 -11.55
N ALA A 25 -28.54 -14.08 -10.57
CA ALA A 25 -28.13 -12.97 -9.71
C ALA A 25 -26.89 -13.31 -8.87
N ALA A 26 -26.83 -14.51 -8.29
CA ALA A 26 -25.66 -14.97 -7.54
C ALA A 26 -24.40 -15.04 -8.41
N PHE A 27 -24.53 -15.55 -9.64
CA PHE A 27 -23.42 -15.57 -10.62
C PHE A 27 -22.97 -14.16 -11.02
N ALA A 28 -23.90 -13.24 -11.24
CA ALA A 28 -23.59 -11.85 -11.56
C ALA A 28 -22.83 -11.14 -10.43
N VAL A 29 -23.24 -11.38 -9.17
CA VAL A 29 -22.54 -10.82 -8.00
C VAL A 29 -21.18 -11.50 -7.80
N ALA A 30 -21.12 -12.83 -7.85
CA ALA A 30 -19.88 -13.57 -7.62
C ALA A 30 -18.81 -13.29 -8.69
N GLY A 31 -19.21 -13.12 -9.95
CA GLY A 31 -18.30 -12.77 -11.04
C GLY A 31 -18.04 -11.27 -11.17
N GLY A 32 -19.06 -10.45 -10.96
CA GLY A 32 -18.97 -9.00 -11.08
C GLY A 32 -18.22 -8.32 -9.95
N TYR A 33 -18.39 -8.82 -8.70
CA TYR A 33 -17.72 -8.22 -7.54
C TYR A 33 -16.20 -8.17 -7.65
N PRO A 34 -15.49 -9.27 -7.96
CA PRO A 34 -14.03 -9.24 -8.10
C PRO A 34 -13.57 -8.34 -9.25
N VAL A 35 -14.36 -8.27 -10.34
CA VAL A 35 -14.04 -7.36 -11.46
C VAL A 35 -14.15 -5.91 -11.02
N VAL A 36 -15.23 -5.53 -10.33
CA VAL A 36 -15.39 -4.17 -9.80
C VAL A 36 -14.27 -3.84 -8.83
N ARG A 37 -13.94 -4.74 -7.90
CA ARG A 37 -12.84 -4.53 -6.93
C ARG A 37 -11.47 -4.41 -7.60
N TYR A 38 -11.24 -5.12 -8.68
CA TYR A 38 -10.00 -5.01 -9.46
C TYR A 38 -9.90 -3.67 -10.21
N LEU A 39 -11.04 -3.16 -10.69
CA LEU A 39 -11.09 -1.88 -11.42
C LEU A 39 -11.18 -0.66 -10.49
N GLU A 40 -11.50 -0.85 -9.21
CA GLU A 40 -11.46 0.25 -8.24
C GLU A 40 -10.01 0.71 -8.04
N PRO A 41 -9.71 2.01 -8.26
CA PRO A 41 -8.39 2.53 -7.93
C PRO A 41 -8.12 2.33 -6.43
N PRO A 42 -6.88 2.01 -6.03
CA PRO A 42 -6.53 1.92 -4.63
C PRO A 42 -6.96 3.19 -3.92
N SER A 43 -7.61 3.03 -2.75
CA SER A 43 -8.09 4.16 -1.94
C SER A 43 -6.89 5.00 -1.52
N GLN A 44 -6.65 6.08 -2.24
CA GLN A 44 -5.69 7.09 -1.81
C GLN A 44 -6.31 7.82 -0.62
N GLY A 45 -5.55 7.88 0.48
CA GLY A 45 -5.92 8.71 1.61
C GLY A 45 -6.11 10.18 1.18
N PRO A 46 -6.66 11.04 2.04
CA PRO A 46 -6.93 12.43 1.70
C PRO A 46 -5.69 13.08 1.09
N ALA A 47 -5.82 13.59 -0.13
CA ALA A 47 -4.78 14.28 -0.91
C ALA A 47 -3.54 13.45 -1.33
N GLY A 48 -3.67 12.13 -1.54
CA GLY A 48 -2.54 11.27 -1.96
C GLY A 48 -1.46 11.14 -0.87
N LEU A 49 -1.85 11.30 0.39
CA LEU A 49 -0.99 11.09 1.56
C LEU A 49 -1.25 9.71 2.13
N THR A 50 -0.20 8.93 2.32
CA THR A 50 -0.26 7.63 2.99
C THR A 50 0.23 7.76 4.42
N THR A 51 -0.54 7.26 5.39
CA THR A 51 -0.13 7.20 6.79
C THR A 51 0.94 6.14 6.98
N VAL A 52 2.09 6.53 7.51
CA VAL A 52 3.23 5.65 7.76
C VAL A 52 3.24 5.14 9.21
N GLY A 53 2.79 5.95 10.14
CA GLY A 53 2.72 5.62 11.57
C GLY A 53 2.80 6.85 12.45
N LYS A 54 2.78 6.64 13.76
CA LYS A 54 2.94 7.75 14.72
C LYS A 54 4.40 8.11 14.88
N LEU A 55 4.69 9.42 15.03
CA LEU A 55 6.04 9.94 15.20
C LEU A 55 6.77 9.33 16.43
N GLU A 56 6.02 9.02 17.49
CA GLU A 56 6.56 8.38 18.71
C GLU A 56 7.06 6.94 18.46
N GLU A 57 6.56 6.27 17.43
CA GLU A 57 7.00 4.91 17.05
C GLU A 57 8.32 4.91 16.26
N PHE A 58 8.80 6.09 15.88
CA PHE A 58 10.06 6.28 15.16
C PHE A 58 11.10 6.94 16.05
N PRO A 59 11.91 6.19 16.82
CA PRO A 59 13.00 6.79 17.57
C PRO A 59 14.01 7.46 16.64
N VAL A 60 14.72 8.47 17.14
CA VAL A 60 15.77 9.16 16.37
C VAL A 60 16.82 8.14 15.89
N GLY A 61 17.17 8.20 14.62
CA GLY A 61 18.06 7.24 13.95
C GLY A 61 17.35 6.00 13.42
N ALA A 62 16.04 5.83 13.67
CA ALA A 62 15.29 4.70 13.10
C ALA A 62 15.12 4.88 11.59
N VAL A 63 15.31 3.77 10.88
CA VAL A 63 14.96 3.65 9.46
C VAL A 63 13.94 2.52 9.31
N ARG A 64 12.87 2.79 8.59
CA ARG A 64 11.85 1.79 8.26
C ARG A 64 11.58 1.80 6.76
N THR A 65 11.39 0.62 6.20
CA THR A 65 10.86 0.47 4.84
C THR A 65 9.35 0.23 4.94
N VAL A 66 8.59 1.07 4.27
CA VAL A 66 7.12 1.01 4.25
C VAL A 66 6.64 1.04 2.80
N LEU A 67 5.40 0.63 2.57
CA LEU A 67 4.76 0.76 1.27
C LEU A 67 3.89 2.02 1.25
N VAL A 68 4.13 2.87 0.29
CA VAL A 68 3.34 4.07 -0.01
C VAL A 68 2.83 3.91 -1.45
N ASP A 69 1.51 3.78 -1.63
CA ASP A 69 0.91 3.48 -2.93
C ASP A 69 1.59 2.29 -3.65
N GLU A 70 1.75 1.19 -2.90
CA GLU A 70 2.39 -0.07 -3.36
C GLU A 70 3.87 0.05 -3.73
N ARG A 71 4.49 1.21 -3.51
CA ARG A 71 5.92 1.43 -3.76
C ARG A 71 6.72 1.40 -2.46
N PRO A 72 7.87 0.74 -2.44
CA PRO A 72 8.72 0.72 -1.26
C PRO A 72 9.35 2.10 -1.03
N VAL A 73 9.28 2.58 0.20
CA VAL A 73 9.78 3.88 0.65
C VAL A 73 10.60 3.68 1.92
N LEU A 74 11.77 4.28 1.96
CA LEU A 74 12.62 4.38 3.13
C LEU A 74 12.24 5.63 3.91
N VAL A 75 11.79 5.46 5.15
CA VAL A 75 11.49 6.57 6.06
C VAL A 75 12.53 6.57 7.16
N ILE A 76 13.18 7.70 7.35
CA ILE A 76 14.20 7.90 8.37
C ILE A 76 13.83 9.07 9.28
N ARG A 77 14.01 8.89 10.59
CA ARG A 77 13.96 9.97 11.56
C ARG A 77 15.37 10.39 11.96
N THR A 78 15.72 11.62 11.64
CA THR A 78 16.94 12.29 12.18
C THR A 78 16.61 13.00 13.48
N ALA A 79 17.59 13.69 14.10
CA ALA A 79 17.34 14.50 15.29
C ALA A 79 16.37 15.65 15.02
N ASP A 80 16.43 16.22 13.82
CA ASP A 80 15.74 17.45 13.45
C ASP A 80 14.46 17.23 12.65
N GLU A 81 14.40 16.15 11.84
CA GLU A 81 13.30 15.93 10.90
C GLU A 81 13.03 14.44 10.59
N VAL A 82 11.89 14.18 9.94
CA VAL A 82 11.60 12.90 9.29
C VAL A 82 11.71 13.10 7.78
N ARG A 83 12.51 12.26 7.13
CA ARG A 83 12.66 12.26 5.66
C ARG A 83 12.21 10.94 5.08
N ALA A 84 11.77 10.98 3.85
CA ALA A 84 11.35 9.79 3.10
C ALA A 84 11.99 9.78 1.71
N PHE A 85 12.45 8.61 1.30
CA PHE A 85 13.06 8.40 -0.01
C PHE A 85 12.42 7.20 -0.70
N SER A 86 12.25 7.27 -2.01
CA SER A 86 11.92 6.09 -2.79
C SER A 86 12.99 5.01 -2.53
N ALA A 87 12.58 3.82 -2.16
CA ALA A 87 13.50 2.69 -1.99
C ALA A 87 13.86 2.04 -3.34
N LEU A 88 13.54 2.67 -4.47
CA LEU A 88 13.88 2.16 -5.79
C LEU A 88 15.21 2.75 -6.25
N CYS A 89 16.17 1.87 -6.47
CA CYS A 89 17.50 2.25 -6.96
C CYS A 89 17.42 2.97 -8.31
N THR A 90 18.10 4.10 -8.41
CA THR A 90 18.09 4.94 -9.62
C THR A 90 18.84 4.34 -10.81
N HIS A 91 19.49 3.17 -10.63
CA HIS A 91 20.07 2.39 -11.71
C HIS A 91 19.03 1.56 -12.47
N LEU A 92 18.50 0.49 -11.85
CA LEU A 92 17.56 -0.44 -12.47
C LEU A 92 16.40 -0.83 -11.53
N GLN A 93 15.96 0.09 -10.69
CA GLN A 93 14.75 -0.04 -9.82
C GLN A 93 14.78 -1.21 -8.82
N CYS A 94 15.97 -1.77 -8.52
CA CYS A 94 16.08 -2.73 -7.42
C CYS A 94 15.76 -2.07 -6.08
N VAL A 95 15.20 -2.84 -5.16
CA VAL A 95 14.87 -2.32 -3.82
C VAL A 95 16.14 -2.09 -3.02
N VAL A 96 16.35 -0.85 -2.63
CA VAL A 96 17.45 -0.40 -1.75
C VAL A 96 17.11 -0.75 -0.31
N GLN A 97 18.11 -1.18 0.44
CA GLN A 97 17.98 -1.57 1.85
C GLN A 97 18.84 -0.69 2.75
N TYR A 98 18.42 -0.51 4.00
CA TYR A 98 19.23 0.15 5.00
C TYR A 98 20.22 -0.85 5.63
N SER A 99 21.50 -0.51 5.62
CA SER A 99 22.54 -1.22 6.36
C SER A 99 22.77 -0.52 7.71
N ALA A 100 22.36 -1.18 8.78
CA ALA A 100 22.56 -0.67 10.14
C ALA A 100 24.06 -0.67 10.54
N GLU A 101 24.83 -1.60 10.00
CA GLU A 101 26.27 -1.71 10.22
C GLU A 101 27.02 -0.51 9.62
N HIS A 102 26.71 -0.18 8.37
CA HIS A 102 27.38 0.90 7.65
C HIS A 102 26.66 2.25 7.77
N LYS A 103 25.47 2.30 8.37
CA LYS A 103 24.60 3.48 8.52
C LYS A 103 24.37 4.20 7.17
N ARG A 104 24.05 3.43 6.14
CA ARG A 104 23.83 3.91 4.78
C ARG A 104 22.80 3.04 4.05
N PHE A 105 22.39 3.47 2.87
CA PHE A 105 21.52 2.68 2.02
C PHE A 105 22.33 1.92 0.97
N GLU A 106 22.00 0.65 0.75
CA GLU A 106 22.71 -0.24 -0.16
C GLU A 106 21.73 -0.93 -1.12
N CYS A 107 22.11 -0.96 -2.40
CA CYS A 107 21.40 -1.70 -3.43
C CYS A 107 22.07 -3.06 -3.65
N PRO A 108 21.40 -4.18 -3.33
CA PRO A 108 22.04 -5.51 -3.39
C PRO A 108 22.29 -6.01 -4.82
N CYS A 109 21.62 -5.43 -5.83
CA CYS A 109 21.72 -5.92 -7.19
C CYS A 109 23.09 -5.66 -7.84
N HIS A 110 23.58 -4.42 -7.74
CA HIS A 110 24.82 -4.01 -8.41
C HIS A 110 25.73 -3.16 -7.50
N GLY A 111 25.55 -3.26 -6.18
CA GLY A 111 26.41 -2.58 -5.22
C GLY A 111 26.31 -1.06 -5.20
N GLY A 112 25.18 -0.50 -5.62
CA GLY A 112 24.91 0.93 -5.47
C GLY A 112 24.86 1.34 -4.00
N VAL A 113 25.52 2.42 -3.62
CA VAL A 113 25.59 2.93 -2.26
C VAL A 113 25.07 4.35 -2.22
N TYR A 114 24.21 4.63 -1.24
CA TYR A 114 23.69 5.96 -0.96
C TYR A 114 23.91 6.32 0.50
N ALA A 115 24.22 7.57 0.75
CA ALA A 115 24.28 8.10 2.09
C ALA A 115 22.89 8.16 2.73
N ILE A 116 22.85 8.42 4.05
CA ILE A 116 21.60 8.48 4.82
C ILE A 116 20.66 9.61 4.39
N ASP A 117 21.19 10.62 3.70
CA ASP A 117 20.46 11.75 3.11
C ASP A 117 19.95 11.48 1.68
N GLY A 118 20.14 10.26 1.18
CA GLY A 118 19.71 9.83 -0.15
C GLY A 118 20.70 10.13 -1.27
N THR A 119 21.83 10.83 -1.02
CA THR A 119 22.85 11.11 -2.04
C THR A 119 23.57 9.83 -2.44
N ASN A 120 23.87 9.65 -3.75
CA ASN A 120 24.64 8.50 -4.20
C ASN A 120 26.13 8.69 -3.87
N VAL A 121 26.73 7.66 -3.27
CA VAL A 121 28.14 7.67 -2.84
C VAL A 121 29.01 6.87 -3.80
N SER A 122 28.54 5.71 -4.24
CA SER A 122 29.30 4.84 -5.16
C SER A 122 28.41 3.86 -5.91
N GLY A 123 28.98 3.24 -6.93
CA GLY A 123 28.33 2.25 -7.77
C GLY A 123 27.67 2.86 -9.01
N PRO A 124 26.88 2.08 -9.74
CA PRO A 124 26.30 2.48 -11.03
C PRO A 124 25.11 3.47 -10.97
N PRO A 125 24.45 3.76 -9.82
CA PRO A 125 23.33 4.70 -9.79
C PRO A 125 23.77 6.09 -10.29
N PRO A 126 23.05 6.69 -11.26
CA PRO A 126 23.47 7.96 -11.89
C PRO A 126 23.06 9.20 -11.07
N ARG A 127 22.18 9.07 -10.09
CA ARG A 127 21.62 10.19 -9.32
C ARG A 127 21.17 9.75 -7.91
N PRO A 128 20.95 10.70 -6.98
CA PRO A 128 20.40 10.43 -5.65
C PRO A 128 19.05 9.69 -5.71
N LEU A 129 18.65 9.11 -4.58
CA LEU A 129 17.30 8.60 -4.39
C LEU A 129 16.28 9.75 -4.49
N ASP A 130 15.10 9.45 -5.04
CA ASP A 130 14.01 10.42 -5.11
C ASP A 130 13.46 10.68 -3.71
N GLU A 131 13.54 11.92 -3.26
CA GLU A 131 12.96 12.35 -2.00
C GLU A 131 11.47 12.58 -2.14
N LEU A 132 10.71 12.12 -1.14
CA LEU A 132 9.26 12.21 -1.06
C LEU A 132 8.86 13.25 -0.01
N THR A 133 7.71 13.88 -0.23
CA THR A 133 7.19 14.87 0.72
C THR A 133 6.68 14.17 1.98
N VAL A 134 7.21 14.56 3.13
CA VAL A 134 6.75 14.15 4.45
C VAL A 134 5.95 15.28 5.09
N THR A 135 4.82 14.94 5.70
CA THR A 135 4.01 15.86 6.49
C THR A 135 3.75 15.21 7.84
N ILE A 136 3.92 15.97 8.92
CA ILE A 136 3.57 15.52 10.27
C ILE A 136 2.31 16.29 10.68
N ALA A 137 1.22 15.56 10.88
CA ALA A 137 -0.05 16.10 11.32
C ALA A 137 -0.51 15.35 12.58
N GLU A 138 -0.80 16.06 13.66
CA GLU A 138 -1.26 15.48 14.93
C GLU A 138 -0.38 14.30 15.43
N GLY A 139 0.93 14.45 15.30
CA GLY A 139 1.88 13.41 15.68
C GLY A 139 1.91 12.18 14.77
N THR A 140 1.21 12.22 13.63
CA THR A 140 1.20 11.17 12.62
C THR A 140 2.08 11.56 11.43
N VAL A 141 2.94 10.63 11.01
CA VAL A 141 3.81 10.79 9.84
C VAL A 141 3.04 10.37 8.59
N LEU A 142 2.94 11.27 7.66
CA LEU A 142 2.27 11.10 6.38
C LEU A 142 3.29 11.29 5.26
N VAL A 143 3.28 10.44 4.26
CA VAL A 143 4.17 10.51 3.09
C VAL A 143 3.33 10.58 1.83
N ARG A 144 3.73 11.46 0.92
CA ARG A 144 3.13 11.57 -0.41
C ARG A 144 4.01 10.88 -1.43
N ALA A 145 3.45 9.88 -2.14
CA ALA A 145 4.06 9.41 -3.38
C ALA A 145 3.98 10.49 -4.46
N ARG A 146 5.01 10.55 -5.27
CA ARG A 146 5.03 11.43 -6.45
C ARG A 146 4.30 10.79 -7.60
#